data_26e9e5eb1f48eb960b7e7ddbc88f0aff
#
_entry.id   26e9e5eb1f48eb960b7e7ddbc88f0aff
#
_cell.length_a   1.000
_cell.length_b   1.000
_cell.length_c   1.000
_cell.angle_alpha   90.00
_cell.angle_beta   90.00
_cell.angle_gamma   90.00
#
_symmetry.space_group_name_H-M   'P 1'
#
loop_
_entity.id
_entity.type
_entity.pdbx_description
1 polymer ?
#
loop_
_entity_poly.entity_id
_entity_poly.type
_entity_poly.pdbx_seq_one_letter_code
_entity_poly.pdbx_strand_id
1 'polypeptide(L)'
;MEPRVTLHVPIIDISDLPSDKRETEIACLTGEDAKRPFDLTQAPLLRAKLVRLDRGEYVLLLALHHIVSDAWSRGVLYRELSELYRAYRSGQARPLPELPVQYADFVVWQRRTLDGGAMKEQLAYWKKQLGGRLSALELPLDKPRPTKRDYAGARQTLPLSESFSEVLRSLSRREGVTVFMTLLAAFQLLLYRVSGREDIIVGTPIAGRNRIETEALIGFFIGTLVIRSDLSGNLNFEELLRRTRRTTLDAYEHQDVPFEKLVEEVQPERDLARNPIFDIFVNYFTGKETELPRLDDLFVERLTDDVRLAKFSLTLYIRGDGPRLVLALAYQTALFSSERIACLLEQYRHLLEQICADPKRAIRDYS
;
A
#
# COMPACT_ATOMS: atom_id res chain seq x y z
N MET A 1 -13.63 -25.63 4.88
CA MET A 1 -14.36 -24.41 4.44
C MET A 1 -15.79 -24.53 4.97
N GLU A 2 -16.30 -23.48 5.58
CA GLU A 2 -17.70 -23.40 6.01
C GLU A 2 -18.61 -23.26 4.79
N PRO A 3 -19.57 -24.15 4.56
CA PRO A 3 -20.40 -24.13 3.35
C PRO A 3 -21.42 -22.98 3.33
N ARG A 4 -21.72 -22.41 4.49
CA ARG A 4 -22.60 -21.24 4.64
C ARG A 4 -22.13 -20.40 5.81
N VAL A 5 -22.00 -19.10 5.57
CA VAL A 5 -21.65 -18.11 6.58
C VAL A 5 -22.78 -17.09 6.68
N THR A 6 -23.26 -16.84 7.89
CA THR A 6 -24.24 -15.78 8.14
C THR A 6 -23.53 -14.53 8.61
N LEU A 7 -23.66 -13.44 7.85
CA LEU A 7 -23.17 -12.14 8.26
C LEU A 7 -24.28 -11.38 8.98
N HIS A 8 -24.09 -11.11 10.26
CA HIS A 8 -24.97 -10.23 11.01
C HIS A 8 -24.59 -8.78 10.78
N VAL A 9 -25.52 -7.95 10.28
CA VAL A 9 -25.33 -6.51 10.04
C VAL A 9 -26.25 -5.74 10.97
N PRO A 10 -25.82 -5.37 12.18
CA PRO A 10 -26.64 -4.57 13.10
C PRO A 10 -26.85 -3.17 12.53
N ILE A 11 -28.06 -2.63 12.74
CA ILE A 11 -28.40 -1.24 12.46
C ILE A 11 -28.34 -0.48 13.78
N ILE A 12 -27.51 0.55 13.84
CA ILE A 12 -27.35 1.45 14.99
C ILE A 12 -27.99 2.77 14.60
N ASP A 13 -29.06 3.15 15.27
CA ASP A 13 -29.77 4.42 15.01
C ASP A 13 -29.24 5.50 15.95
N ILE A 14 -28.63 6.54 15.37
CA ILE A 14 -28.15 7.73 16.08
C ILE A 14 -28.81 9.01 15.54
N SER A 15 -29.92 8.86 14.83
CA SER A 15 -30.65 10.00 14.23
C SER A 15 -31.18 11.01 15.26
N ASP A 16 -31.39 10.55 16.50
CA ASP A 16 -31.84 11.42 17.61
C ASP A 16 -30.71 12.26 18.23
N LEU A 17 -29.44 11.97 17.88
CA LEU A 17 -28.31 12.76 18.38
C LEU A 17 -28.18 14.07 17.61
N PRO A 18 -27.77 15.18 18.28
CA PRO A 18 -27.35 16.40 17.60
C PRO A 18 -26.25 16.16 16.58
N SER A 19 -26.20 16.92 15.48
CA SER A 19 -25.28 16.70 14.37
C SER A 19 -23.80 16.70 14.78
N ASP A 20 -23.41 17.61 15.70
CA ASP A 20 -22.07 17.70 16.27
C ASP A 20 -21.65 16.45 17.07
N LYS A 21 -22.61 15.74 17.66
CA LYS A 21 -22.38 14.49 18.39
C LYS A 21 -22.36 13.26 17.49
N ARG A 22 -23.02 13.29 16.32
CA ARG A 22 -23.03 12.18 15.37
C ARG A 22 -21.64 11.89 14.84
N GLU A 23 -20.85 12.90 14.46
CA GLU A 23 -19.46 12.73 14.00
C GLU A 23 -18.59 12.08 15.09
N THR A 24 -18.76 12.52 16.35
CA THR A 24 -18.02 11.96 17.48
C THR A 24 -18.40 10.49 17.70
N GLU A 25 -19.70 10.17 17.60
CA GLU A 25 -20.18 8.79 17.77
C GLU A 25 -19.71 7.88 16.64
N ILE A 26 -19.73 8.35 15.39
CA ILE A 26 -19.15 7.61 14.25
C ILE A 26 -17.67 7.32 14.47
N ALA A 27 -16.89 8.32 14.90
CA ALA A 27 -15.47 8.16 15.19
C ALA A 27 -15.24 7.15 16.33
N CYS A 28 -16.10 7.15 17.36
CA CYS A 28 -16.07 6.18 18.46
C CYS A 28 -16.34 4.77 17.96
N LEU A 29 -17.45 4.55 17.25
CA LEU A 29 -17.84 3.25 16.68
C LEU A 29 -16.78 2.70 15.71
N THR A 30 -16.20 3.56 14.87
CA THR A 30 -15.12 3.19 13.96
C THR A 30 -13.85 2.81 14.72
N GLY A 31 -13.48 3.59 15.74
CA GLY A 31 -12.31 3.34 16.58
C GLY A 31 -12.41 2.06 17.41
N GLU A 32 -13.59 1.75 17.95
CA GLU A 32 -13.86 0.50 18.65
C GLU A 32 -13.76 -0.71 17.73
N ASP A 33 -14.36 -0.61 16.54
CA ASP A 33 -14.37 -1.71 15.57
C ASP A 33 -12.97 -1.98 15.00
N ALA A 34 -12.18 -0.93 14.78
CA ALA A 34 -10.80 -1.02 14.32
C ALA A 34 -9.86 -1.68 15.35
N LYS A 35 -10.13 -1.48 16.66
CA LYS A 35 -9.32 -2.05 17.76
C LYS A 35 -9.73 -3.47 18.12
N ARG A 36 -10.97 -3.86 17.83
CA ARG A 36 -11.50 -5.17 18.19
C ARG A 36 -10.80 -6.28 17.38
N PRO A 37 -10.11 -7.22 18.02
CA PRO A 37 -9.42 -8.30 17.32
C PRO A 37 -10.42 -9.25 16.63
N PHE A 38 -9.94 -9.94 15.59
CA PHE A 38 -10.63 -11.07 14.98
C PHE A 38 -10.11 -12.37 15.57
N ASP A 39 -11.02 -13.31 15.85
CA ASP A 39 -10.64 -14.70 16.09
C ASP A 39 -10.40 -15.37 14.72
N LEU A 40 -9.15 -15.66 14.40
CA LEU A 40 -8.78 -16.24 13.11
C LEU A 40 -9.23 -17.69 12.93
N THR A 41 -9.74 -18.32 13.98
CA THR A 41 -10.27 -19.68 13.93
C THR A 41 -11.75 -19.71 13.56
N GLN A 42 -12.43 -18.55 13.53
CA GLN A 42 -13.87 -18.45 13.30
C GLN A 42 -14.20 -17.56 12.09
N ALA A 43 -14.98 -18.10 11.16
CA ALA A 43 -15.57 -17.34 10.07
C ALA A 43 -16.89 -16.66 10.50
N PRO A 44 -17.23 -15.51 9.90
CA PRO A 44 -16.51 -14.74 8.90
C PRO A 44 -15.43 -13.81 9.51
N LEU A 45 -14.34 -13.60 8.78
CA LEU A 45 -13.33 -12.58 9.10
C LEU A 45 -13.71 -11.20 8.50
N LEU A 46 -15.00 -10.93 8.52
CA LEU A 46 -15.66 -9.71 8.06
C LEU A 46 -16.68 -9.30 9.12
N ARG A 47 -16.69 -8.04 9.49
CA ARG A 47 -17.75 -7.39 10.28
C ARG A 47 -18.33 -6.25 9.49
N ALA A 48 -19.63 -6.08 9.60
CA ALA A 48 -20.36 -4.97 9.00
C ALA A 48 -21.33 -4.38 10.01
N LYS A 49 -21.51 -3.06 9.99
CA LYS A 49 -22.51 -2.32 10.76
C LYS A 49 -23.11 -1.25 9.86
N LEU A 50 -24.38 -0.98 9.98
CA LEU A 50 -25.04 0.13 9.32
C LEU A 50 -25.46 1.14 10.40
N VAL A 51 -24.90 2.32 10.36
CA VAL A 51 -25.23 3.42 11.29
C VAL A 51 -26.19 4.38 10.57
N ARG A 52 -27.37 4.56 11.10
CA ARG A 52 -28.35 5.51 10.59
C ARG A 52 -28.13 6.89 11.22
N LEU A 53 -27.89 7.90 10.35
CA LEU A 53 -27.66 9.28 10.79
C LEU A 53 -28.93 10.11 10.72
N ASP A 54 -29.73 9.92 9.65
CA ASP A 54 -31.00 10.62 9.41
C ASP A 54 -31.86 9.82 8.43
N ARG A 55 -33.01 10.39 8.00
CA ARG A 55 -33.81 9.82 6.92
C ARG A 55 -33.01 9.78 5.62
N GLY A 56 -32.68 8.55 5.18
CA GLY A 56 -31.94 8.34 3.94
C GLY A 56 -30.44 8.53 4.03
N GLU A 57 -29.87 8.82 5.21
CA GLU A 57 -28.43 8.99 5.42
C GLU A 57 -27.89 7.91 6.36
N TYR A 58 -26.90 7.16 5.85
CA TYR A 58 -26.33 5.99 6.55
C TYR A 58 -24.80 5.96 6.41
N VAL A 59 -24.14 5.41 7.41
CA VAL A 59 -22.73 5.04 7.34
C VAL A 59 -22.60 3.53 7.38
N LEU A 60 -21.98 2.93 6.35
CA LEU A 60 -21.63 1.52 6.33
C LEU A 60 -20.20 1.36 6.86
N LEU A 61 -20.07 0.75 8.04
CA LEU A 61 -18.79 0.37 8.62
C LEU A 61 -18.47 -1.08 8.19
N LEU A 62 -17.34 -1.25 7.49
CA LEU A 62 -16.83 -2.57 7.08
C LEU A 62 -15.44 -2.79 7.66
N ALA A 63 -15.27 -3.85 8.42
CA ALA A 63 -13.97 -4.29 8.93
C ALA A 63 -13.67 -5.69 8.39
N LEU A 64 -12.56 -5.82 7.65
CA LEU A 64 -12.06 -7.09 7.13
C LEU A 64 -10.67 -7.36 7.71
N HIS A 65 -10.44 -8.59 8.17
CA HIS A 65 -9.08 -8.97 8.51
C HIS A 65 -8.23 -9.09 7.24
N HIS A 66 -7.02 -8.57 7.28
CA HIS A 66 -6.17 -8.51 6.08
C HIS A 66 -5.81 -9.90 5.51
N ILE A 67 -5.90 -10.99 6.33
CA ILE A 67 -5.65 -12.37 5.87
C ILE A 67 -6.66 -12.87 4.83
N VAL A 68 -7.83 -12.22 4.71
CA VAL A 68 -8.89 -12.57 3.74
C VAL A 68 -9.13 -11.49 2.69
N SER A 69 -8.39 -10.39 2.72
CA SER A 69 -8.62 -9.26 1.81
C SER A 69 -7.36 -8.41 1.64
N ASP A 70 -7.20 -7.84 0.45
CA ASP A 70 -6.22 -6.82 0.11
C ASP A 70 -6.89 -5.60 -0.54
N ALA A 71 -6.11 -4.63 -1.01
CA ALA A 71 -6.65 -3.43 -1.65
C ALA A 71 -7.38 -3.75 -2.95
N TRP A 72 -6.90 -4.69 -3.75
CA TRP A 72 -7.57 -5.16 -4.97
C TRP A 72 -8.90 -5.84 -4.65
N SER A 73 -8.90 -6.76 -3.67
CA SER A 73 -10.10 -7.45 -3.19
C SER A 73 -11.19 -6.48 -2.72
N ARG A 74 -10.81 -5.34 -2.15
CA ARG A 74 -11.77 -4.29 -1.78
C ARG A 74 -12.45 -3.69 -3.01
N GLY A 75 -11.71 -3.46 -4.10
CA GLY A 75 -12.29 -3.04 -5.37
C GLY A 75 -13.28 -4.08 -5.95
N VAL A 76 -12.95 -5.37 -5.85
CA VAL A 76 -13.86 -6.47 -6.22
C VAL A 76 -15.12 -6.42 -5.35
N LEU A 77 -14.97 -6.33 -4.02
CA LEU A 77 -16.09 -6.26 -3.07
C LEU A 77 -17.03 -5.08 -3.38
N TYR A 78 -16.50 -3.92 -3.67
CA TYR A 78 -17.30 -2.73 -3.96
C TYR A 78 -18.04 -2.85 -5.29
N ARG A 79 -17.41 -3.42 -6.32
CA ARG A 79 -18.04 -3.71 -7.60
C ARG A 79 -19.21 -4.70 -7.43
N GLU A 80 -18.97 -5.82 -6.75
CA GLU A 80 -19.99 -6.83 -6.49
C GLU A 80 -21.13 -6.29 -5.63
N LEU A 81 -20.83 -5.49 -4.62
CA LEU A 81 -21.84 -4.80 -3.81
C LEU A 81 -22.73 -3.90 -4.68
N SER A 82 -22.13 -3.17 -5.62
CA SER A 82 -22.86 -2.30 -6.55
C SER A 82 -23.81 -3.09 -7.45
N GLU A 83 -23.32 -4.18 -8.02
CA GLU A 83 -24.12 -5.04 -8.91
C GLU A 83 -25.26 -5.75 -8.16
N LEU A 84 -24.97 -6.28 -6.98
CA LEU A 84 -25.97 -6.93 -6.10
C LEU A 84 -27.04 -5.93 -5.66
N TYR A 85 -26.66 -4.74 -5.24
CA TYR A 85 -27.61 -3.70 -4.82
C TYR A 85 -28.58 -3.35 -5.95
N ARG A 86 -28.04 -3.13 -7.17
CA ARG A 86 -28.86 -2.86 -8.36
C ARG A 86 -29.81 -4.01 -8.68
N ALA A 87 -29.34 -5.24 -8.61
CA ALA A 87 -30.13 -6.42 -8.89
C ALA A 87 -31.28 -6.62 -7.88
N TYR A 88 -31.00 -6.46 -6.58
CA TYR A 88 -32.02 -6.51 -5.54
C TYR A 88 -33.11 -5.46 -5.75
N ARG A 89 -32.74 -4.24 -6.12
CA ARG A 89 -33.71 -3.17 -6.42
C ARG A 89 -34.58 -3.47 -7.62
N SER A 90 -34.01 -4.06 -8.67
CA SER A 90 -34.73 -4.39 -9.92
C SER A 90 -35.44 -5.75 -9.88
N GLY A 91 -35.35 -6.50 -8.78
CA GLY A 91 -35.94 -7.83 -8.66
C GLY A 91 -35.24 -8.91 -9.51
N GLN A 92 -34.03 -8.65 -9.97
CA GLN A 92 -33.22 -9.61 -10.75
C GLN A 92 -32.53 -10.61 -9.81
N ALA A 93 -32.54 -11.88 -10.20
CA ALA A 93 -31.84 -12.93 -9.47
C ALA A 93 -30.42 -13.14 -10.04
N ARG A 94 -29.42 -13.30 -9.15
CA ARG A 94 -28.05 -13.70 -9.44
C ARG A 94 -27.33 -12.90 -10.55
N PRO A 95 -26.95 -11.64 -10.29
CA PRO A 95 -26.27 -10.81 -11.28
C PRO A 95 -24.78 -11.13 -11.43
N LEU A 96 -24.17 -11.84 -10.46
CA LEU A 96 -22.72 -12.10 -10.48
C LEU A 96 -22.42 -13.42 -11.21
N PRO A 97 -21.37 -13.44 -12.07
CA PRO A 97 -20.92 -14.66 -12.71
C PRO A 97 -20.33 -15.65 -11.68
N GLU A 98 -20.39 -16.93 -12.03
CA GLU A 98 -19.69 -17.95 -11.25
C GLU A 98 -18.16 -17.78 -11.39
N LEU A 99 -17.46 -17.93 -10.27
CA LEU A 99 -16.00 -17.85 -10.26
C LEU A 99 -15.41 -19.16 -10.80
N PRO A 100 -14.48 -19.11 -11.75
CA PRO A 100 -13.86 -20.31 -12.34
C PRO A 100 -12.99 -21.07 -11.33
N VAL A 101 -12.46 -20.36 -10.33
CA VAL A 101 -11.64 -20.91 -9.24
C VAL A 101 -11.96 -20.20 -7.93
N GLN A 102 -11.59 -20.80 -6.81
CA GLN A 102 -11.72 -20.21 -5.49
C GLN A 102 -10.33 -19.89 -4.91
N TYR A 103 -10.28 -19.04 -3.87
CA TYR A 103 -9.01 -18.69 -3.21
C TYR A 103 -8.22 -19.92 -2.72
N ALA A 104 -8.92 -20.96 -2.27
CA ALA A 104 -8.30 -22.22 -1.85
C ALA A 104 -7.57 -22.94 -2.98
N ASP A 105 -8.10 -22.88 -4.21
CA ASP A 105 -7.46 -23.47 -5.39
C ASP A 105 -6.16 -22.75 -5.72
N PHE A 106 -6.17 -21.41 -5.62
CA PHE A 106 -4.96 -20.59 -5.76
C PHE A 106 -3.91 -20.98 -4.71
N VAL A 107 -4.28 -21.15 -3.43
CA VAL A 107 -3.33 -21.56 -2.38
C VAL A 107 -2.70 -22.91 -2.65
N VAL A 108 -3.50 -23.89 -3.11
CA VAL A 108 -2.99 -25.22 -3.47
C VAL A 108 -2.04 -25.12 -4.65
N TRP A 109 -2.40 -24.36 -5.68
CA TRP A 109 -1.54 -24.13 -6.83
C TRP A 109 -0.23 -23.42 -6.42
N GLN A 110 -0.29 -22.37 -5.63
CA GLN A 110 0.88 -21.62 -5.15
C GLN A 110 1.84 -22.54 -4.38
N ARG A 111 1.34 -23.35 -3.44
CA ARG A 111 2.17 -24.31 -2.70
C ARG A 111 2.90 -25.29 -3.62
N ARG A 112 2.20 -25.86 -4.60
CA ARG A 112 2.83 -26.76 -5.58
C ARG A 112 3.91 -26.06 -6.39
N THR A 113 3.69 -24.81 -6.76
CA THR A 113 4.66 -23.99 -7.50
C THR A 113 5.89 -23.68 -6.64
N LEU A 114 5.69 -23.40 -5.34
CA LEU A 114 6.77 -23.14 -4.37
C LEU A 114 7.72 -24.34 -4.20
N ASP A 115 7.23 -25.57 -4.33
CA ASP A 115 8.02 -26.80 -4.24
C ASP A 115 8.74 -27.14 -5.54
N GLY A 116 8.50 -26.41 -6.63
CA GLY A 116 9.04 -26.67 -7.97
C GLY A 116 10.41 -26.04 -8.24
N GLY A 117 11.04 -26.47 -9.37
CA GLY A 117 12.35 -25.97 -9.82
C GLY A 117 12.39 -24.47 -10.09
N ALA A 118 11.31 -23.88 -10.63
CA ALA A 118 11.20 -22.45 -10.90
C ALA A 118 11.41 -21.58 -9.65
N MET A 119 10.99 -22.06 -8.49
CA MET A 119 11.21 -21.34 -7.22
C MET A 119 12.70 -21.25 -6.85
N LYS A 120 13.49 -22.27 -7.18
CA LYS A 120 14.94 -22.25 -6.90
C LYS A 120 15.65 -21.14 -7.69
N GLU A 121 15.25 -20.91 -8.93
CA GLU A 121 15.82 -19.84 -9.78
C GLU A 121 15.44 -18.46 -9.24
N GLN A 122 14.18 -18.27 -8.87
CA GLN A 122 13.73 -17.01 -8.25
C GLN A 122 14.45 -16.76 -6.92
N LEU A 123 14.59 -17.75 -6.06
CA LEU A 123 15.34 -17.63 -4.81
C LEU A 123 16.83 -17.33 -5.04
N ALA A 124 17.45 -17.92 -6.08
CA ALA A 124 18.85 -17.64 -6.43
C ALA A 124 19.04 -16.17 -6.82
N TYR A 125 18.10 -15.59 -7.60
CA TYR A 125 18.10 -14.15 -7.89
C TYR A 125 18.05 -13.32 -6.60
N TRP A 126 17.09 -13.61 -5.71
CA TRP A 126 16.94 -12.84 -4.48
C TRP A 126 18.12 -12.97 -3.54
N LYS A 127 18.72 -14.17 -3.43
CA LYS A 127 19.95 -14.38 -2.65
C LYS A 127 21.12 -13.56 -3.19
N LYS A 128 21.23 -13.42 -4.51
CA LYS A 128 22.24 -12.56 -5.14
C LYS A 128 21.94 -11.09 -4.92
N GLN A 129 20.69 -10.66 -5.16
CA GLN A 129 20.25 -9.27 -5.05
C GLN A 129 20.33 -8.74 -3.61
N LEU A 130 20.02 -9.58 -2.63
CA LEU A 130 20.06 -9.25 -1.20
C LEU A 130 21.30 -9.82 -0.50
N GLY A 131 22.28 -10.31 -1.25
CA GLY A 131 23.52 -10.83 -0.72
C GLY A 131 24.39 -9.74 -0.09
N GLY A 132 25.34 -10.17 0.74
CA GLY A 132 26.20 -9.27 1.50
C GLY A 132 25.52 -8.71 2.74
N ARG A 133 26.12 -7.67 3.33
CA ARG A 133 25.57 -7.04 4.53
C ARG A 133 24.37 -6.16 4.15
N LEU A 134 23.21 -6.49 4.69
CA LEU A 134 22.04 -5.63 4.62
C LEU A 134 22.11 -4.63 5.77
N SER A 135 22.50 -3.40 5.48
CA SER A 135 22.56 -2.36 6.49
C SER A 135 21.20 -1.68 6.59
N ALA A 136 20.64 -1.64 7.80
CA ALA A 136 19.45 -0.86 8.05
C ALA A 136 19.68 0.61 7.69
N LEU A 137 18.74 1.22 6.99
CA LEU A 137 18.82 2.63 6.64
C LEU A 137 18.58 3.49 7.88
N GLU A 138 19.61 4.20 8.32
CA GLU A 138 19.52 5.12 9.45
C GLU A 138 19.08 6.49 8.95
N LEU A 139 17.82 6.84 9.21
CA LEU A 139 17.32 8.20 9.03
C LEU A 139 17.57 9.02 10.28
N PRO A 140 17.79 10.35 10.18
CA PRO A 140 17.86 11.20 11.34
C PRO A 140 16.51 11.23 12.07
N LEU A 141 16.48 10.60 13.24
CA LEU A 141 15.30 10.48 14.08
C LEU A 141 15.18 11.69 15.02
N ASP A 142 13.97 12.11 15.36
CA ASP A 142 13.70 13.13 16.36
C ASP A 142 13.65 12.56 17.78
N LYS A 143 13.37 11.25 17.89
CA LYS A 143 13.29 10.52 19.15
C LYS A 143 14.11 9.23 19.06
N PRO A 144 14.69 8.76 20.16
CA PRO A 144 15.40 7.48 20.16
C PRO A 144 14.44 6.35 19.83
N ARG A 145 14.91 5.39 19.01
CA ARG A 145 14.10 4.23 18.62
C ARG A 145 13.75 3.41 19.86
N PRO A 146 12.46 3.09 20.08
CA PRO A 146 12.05 2.24 21.20
C PRO A 146 12.57 0.81 21.00
N THR A 147 12.81 0.11 22.11
CA THR A 147 13.28 -1.30 22.09
C THR A 147 12.25 -2.29 21.55
N LYS A 148 10.97 -1.92 21.59
CA LYS A 148 9.87 -2.66 20.98
C LYS A 148 9.17 -1.78 19.97
N ARG A 149 8.66 -2.37 18.90
CA ARG A 149 7.90 -1.62 17.88
C ARG A 149 6.68 -0.94 18.49
N ASP A 150 6.55 0.33 18.16
CA ASP A 150 5.34 1.10 18.37
C ASP A 150 4.73 1.38 16.99
N TYR A 151 3.48 0.98 16.82
CA TYR A 151 2.75 1.16 15.56
C TYR A 151 1.93 2.45 15.53
N ALA A 152 1.98 3.27 16.59
CA ALA A 152 1.33 4.58 16.57
C ALA A 152 1.87 5.42 15.41
N GLY A 153 0.99 5.87 14.54
CA GLY A 153 1.35 6.54 13.31
C GLY A 153 0.54 7.80 13.05
N ALA A 154 1.08 8.63 12.17
CA ALA A 154 0.40 9.77 11.59
C ALA A 154 0.76 9.87 10.10
N ARG A 155 0.09 10.76 9.39
CA ARG A 155 0.31 10.98 7.96
C ARG A 155 0.32 12.47 7.65
N GLN A 156 1.27 12.88 6.80
CA GLN A 156 1.28 14.17 6.14
C GLN A 156 1.02 13.97 4.65
N THR A 157 0.26 14.87 4.03
CA THR A 157 -0.15 14.75 2.63
C THR A 157 0.19 16.01 1.87
N LEU A 158 0.73 15.85 0.66
CA LEU A 158 1.15 16.90 -0.24
C LEU A 158 0.56 16.65 -1.64
N PRO A 159 -0.51 17.34 -2.03
CA PRO A 159 -0.99 17.30 -3.41
C PRO A 159 -0.05 18.13 -4.31
N LEU A 160 0.37 17.55 -5.43
CA LEU A 160 1.09 18.28 -6.47
C LEU A 160 0.09 19.01 -7.38
N SER A 161 0.51 20.12 -8.02
CA SER A 161 -0.33 20.78 -9.02
C SER A 161 -0.55 19.88 -10.25
N GLU A 162 -1.62 20.09 -10.99
CA GLU A 162 -1.90 19.33 -12.22
C GLU A 162 -0.79 19.53 -13.26
N SER A 163 -0.34 20.77 -13.44
CA SER A 163 0.75 21.11 -14.34
C SER A 163 2.04 20.38 -13.98
N PHE A 164 2.43 20.36 -12.72
CA PHE A 164 3.63 19.66 -12.28
C PHE A 164 3.49 18.13 -12.37
N SER A 165 2.31 17.61 -12.06
CA SER A 165 2.01 16.18 -12.24
C SER A 165 2.17 15.75 -13.70
N GLU A 166 1.77 16.60 -14.65
CA GLU A 166 1.94 16.31 -16.07
C GLU A 166 3.41 16.40 -16.51
N VAL A 167 4.19 17.31 -15.95
CA VAL A 167 5.65 17.37 -16.19
C VAL A 167 6.31 16.07 -15.74
N LEU A 168 5.97 15.53 -14.58
CA LEU A 168 6.48 14.25 -14.07
C LEU A 168 6.06 13.07 -14.96
N ARG A 169 4.82 13.04 -15.43
CA ARG A 169 4.34 12.03 -16.38
C ARG A 169 5.09 12.12 -17.73
N SER A 170 5.32 13.32 -18.20
CA SER A 170 6.06 13.58 -19.44
C SER A 170 7.53 13.15 -19.34
N LEU A 171 8.19 13.43 -18.21
CA LEU A 171 9.53 12.93 -17.92
C LEU A 171 9.54 11.39 -17.95
N SER A 172 8.61 10.76 -17.26
CA SER A 172 8.51 9.29 -17.21
C SER A 172 8.32 8.68 -18.60
N ARG A 173 7.44 9.25 -19.42
CA ARG A 173 7.22 8.79 -20.82
C ARG A 173 8.47 8.95 -21.66
N ARG A 174 9.15 10.09 -21.57
CA ARG A 174 10.39 10.38 -22.32
C ARG A 174 11.50 9.37 -21.98
N GLU A 175 11.64 9.03 -20.71
CA GLU A 175 12.65 8.08 -20.24
C GLU A 175 12.22 6.60 -20.37
N GLY A 176 11.03 6.31 -20.90
CA GLY A 176 10.52 4.95 -21.08
C GLY A 176 10.29 4.18 -19.77
N VAL A 177 9.87 4.90 -18.73
CA VAL A 177 9.62 4.36 -17.40
C VAL A 177 8.20 4.67 -16.93
N THR A 178 7.75 3.99 -15.89
CA THR A 178 6.48 4.32 -15.22
C THR A 178 6.67 5.51 -14.27
N VAL A 179 5.56 6.22 -13.98
CA VAL A 179 5.55 7.29 -12.96
C VAL A 179 6.00 6.75 -11.59
N PHE A 180 5.63 5.51 -11.27
CA PHE A 180 6.11 4.83 -10.08
C PHE A 180 7.64 4.75 -10.03
N MET A 181 8.28 4.30 -11.11
CA MET A 181 9.76 4.20 -11.18
C MET A 181 10.44 5.56 -11.05
N THR A 182 9.88 6.61 -11.66
CA THR A 182 10.40 7.97 -11.54
C THR A 182 10.33 8.47 -10.10
N LEU A 183 9.17 8.33 -9.46
CA LEU A 183 8.97 8.75 -8.08
C LEU A 183 9.77 7.88 -7.11
N LEU A 184 9.90 6.58 -7.37
CA LEU A 184 10.74 5.69 -6.57
C LEU A 184 12.22 6.10 -6.65
N ALA A 185 12.77 6.35 -7.84
CA ALA A 185 14.15 6.79 -8.02
C ALA A 185 14.43 8.12 -7.30
N ALA A 186 13.51 9.09 -7.43
CA ALA A 186 13.61 10.36 -6.73
C ALA A 186 13.51 10.21 -5.21
N PHE A 187 12.68 9.29 -4.71
CA PHE A 187 12.59 9.02 -3.28
C PHE A 187 13.84 8.33 -2.74
N GLN A 188 14.41 7.40 -3.49
CA GLN A 188 15.70 6.77 -3.15
C GLN A 188 16.83 7.81 -3.12
N LEU A 189 16.83 8.79 -4.04
CA LEU A 189 17.75 9.90 -4.01
C LEU A 189 17.56 10.79 -2.77
N LEU A 190 16.31 11.08 -2.38
CA LEU A 190 16.04 11.79 -1.13
C LEU A 190 16.58 11.03 0.08
N LEU A 191 16.34 9.72 0.15
CA LEU A 191 16.84 8.85 1.22
C LEU A 191 18.36 8.83 1.28
N TYR A 192 19.04 8.75 0.14
CA TYR A 192 20.48 8.87 0.03
C TYR A 192 21.00 10.20 0.64
N ARG A 193 20.38 11.31 0.27
CA ARG A 193 20.78 12.63 0.76
C ARG A 193 20.59 12.81 2.26
N VAL A 194 19.48 12.27 2.79
CA VAL A 194 19.14 12.40 4.20
C VAL A 194 19.96 11.45 5.08
N SER A 195 20.28 10.24 4.57
CA SER A 195 20.99 9.21 5.35
C SER A 195 22.51 9.17 5.09
N GLY A 196 22.96 9.70 3.97
CA GLY A 196 24.35 9.54 3.48
C GLY A 196 24.70 8.12 3.03
N ARG A 197 23.71 7.23 2.88
CA ARG A 197 23.91 5.84 2.47
C ARG A 197 23.68 5.67 0.98
N GLU A 198 24.63 5.04 0.29
CA GLU A 198 24.54 4.76 -1.15
C GLU A 198 23.73 3.50 -1.46
N ASP A 199 23.64 2.57 -0.53
CA ASP A 199 22.84 1.33 -0.63
C ASP A 199 21.47 1.55 0.00
N ILE A 200 20.46 1.73 -0.84
CA ILE A 200 19.09 2.06 -0.42
C ILE A 200 18.17 0.87 -0.66
N ILE A 201 17.55 0.39 0.42
CA ILE A 201 16.62 -0.74 0.37
C ILE A 201 15.24 -0.26 0.80
N VAL A 202 14.24 -0.48 -0.05
CA VAL A 202 12.84 -0.18 0.25
C VAL A 202 11.95 -1.35 -0.11
N GLY A 203 10.84 -1.51 0.61
CA GLY A 203 9.78 -2.46 0.25
C GLY A 203 8.73 -1.80 -0.64
N THR A 204 8.06 -2.58 -1.48
CA THR A 204 6.91 -2.13 -2.25
C THR A 204 5.90 -3.27 -2.38
N PRO A 205 4.59 -3.00 -2.37
CA PRO A 205 3.59 -4.05 -2.55
C PRO A 205 3.47 -4.43 -4.01
N ILE A 206 3.07 -5.68 -4.25
CA ILE A 206 2.62 -6.15 -5.55
C ILE A 206 1.27 -6.84 -5.40
N ALA A 207 0.39 -6.68 -6.39
CA ALA A 207 -0.96 -7.22 -6.32
C ALA A 207 -1.02 -8.76 -6.25
N GLY A 208 0.02 -9.46 -6.76
CA GLY A 208 0.11 -10.92 -6.74
C GLY A 208 -0.96 -11.63 -7.59
N ARG A 209 -1.56 -10.91 -8.57
CA ARG A 209 -2.63 -11.42 -9.44
C ARG A 209 -2.16 -11.53 -10.88
N ASN A 210 -1.17 -12.42 -11.09
CA ASN A 210 -0.55 -12.63 -12.40
C ASN A 210 -1.39 -13.53 -13.32
N ARG A 211 -2.57 -13.97 -12.85
CA ARG A 211 -3.50 -14.84 -13.57
C ARG A 211 -4.86 -14.19 -13.62
N ILE A 212 -5.48 -14.19 -14.80
CA ILE A 212 -6.79 -13.58 -15.03
C ILE A 212 -7.87 -14.19 -14.12
N GLU A 213 -7.76 -15.49 -13.84
CA GLU A 213 -8.70 -16.20 -12.98
C GLU A 213 -8.70 -15.69 -11.53
N THR A 214 -7.60 -15.03 -11.09
CA THR A 214 -7.49 -14.48 -9.74
C THR A 214 -8.01 -13.04 -9.62
N GLU A 215 -8.26 -12.36 -10.74
CA GLU A 215 -8.66 -10.94 -10.73
C GLU A 215 -10.02 -10.69 -10.06
N ALA A 216 -10.95 -11.63 -10.20
CA ALA A 216 -12.29 -11.54 -9.60
C ALA A 216 -12.40 -12.13 -8.20
N LEU A 217 -11.33 -12.70 -7.64
CA LEU A 217 -11.35 -13.31 -6.32
C LEU A 217 -11.20 -12.27 -5.20
N ILE A 218 -11.86 -12.50 -4.08
CA ILE A 218 -11.59 -11.83 -2.81
C ILE A 218 -10.65 -12.74 -2.00
N GLY A 219 -9.50 -12.21 -1.59
CA GLY A 219 -8.49 -12.96 -0.85
C GLY A 219 -7.24 -12.12 -0.55
N PHE A 220 -6.25 -12.72 0.09
CA PHE A 220 -4.97 -12.11 0.37
C PHE A 220 -3.94 -12.54 -0.66
N PHE A 221 -3.79 -11.77 -1.73
CA PHE A 221 -2.86 -12.06 -2.83
C PHE A 221 -1.62 -11.16 -2.78
N ILE A 222 -1.73 -10.03 -2.05
CA ILE A 222 -0.65 -9.04 -2.00
C ILE A 222 0.67 -9.67 -1.57
N GLY A 223 1.70 -9.45 -2.38
CA GLY A 223 3.08 -9.76 -2.08
C GLY A 223 3.87 -8.51 -1.70
N THR A 224 5.08 -8.71 -1.26
CA THR A 224 6.05 -7.63 -0.98
C THR A 224 7.33 -7.88 -1.76
N LEU A 225 7.73 -6.89 -2.55
CA LEU A 225 9.00 -6.89 -3.25
C LEU A 225 10.01 -6.01 -2.52
N VAL A 226 11.27 -6.36 -2.63
CA VAL A 226 12.40 -5.60 -2.10
C VAL A 226 13.13 -4.94 -3.25
N ILE A 227 13.21 -3.61 -3.25
CA ILE A 227 13.95 -2.86 -4.24
C ILE A 227 15.23 -2.34 -3.57
N ARG A 228 16.37 -2.92 -3.94
CA ARG A 228 17.70 -2.50 -3.51
C ARG A 228 18.38 -1.75 -4.63
N SER A 229 18.75 -0.51 -4.38
CA SER A 229 19.39 0.37 -5.35
C SER A 229 20.75 0.84 -4.85
N ASP A 230 21.74 0.72 -5.72
CA ASP A 230 23.08 1.24 -5.50
C ASP A 230 23.18 2.62 -6.15
N LEU A 231 23.37 3.65 -5.29
CA LEU A 231 23.54 5.05 -5.69
C LEU A 231 25.01 5.47 -5.69
N SER A 232 25.94 4.54 -5.56
CA SER A 232 27.37 4.82 -5.58
C SER A 232 27.86 5.29 -6.95
N GLY A 233 28.96 6.01 -6.94
CA GLY A 233 29.60 6.54 -8.15
C GLY A 233 29.09 7.93 -8.53
N ASN A 234 29.54 8.40 -9.69
CA ASN A 234 29.20 9.74 -10.21
C ASN A 234 27.97 9.67 -11.12
N LEU A 235 26.80 9.33 -10.53
CA LEU A 235 25.55 9.19 -11.27
C LEU A 235 24.89 10.55 -11.51
N ASN A 236 24.19 10.65 -12.65
CA ASN A 236 23.11 11.61 -12.82
C ASN A 236 21.75 10.93 -12.60
N PHE A 237 20.66 11.74 -12.59
CA PHE A 237 19.34 11.16 -12.33
C PHE A 237 18.86 10.22 -13.44
N GLU A 238 19.18 10.47 -14.71
CA GLU A 238 18.81 9.57 -15.81
C GLU A 238 19.46 8.19 -15.62
N GLU A 239 20.71 8.13 -15.15
CA GLU A 239 21.38 6.86 -14.86
C GLU A 239 20.76 6.15 -13.67
N LEU A 240 20.46 6.88 -12.58
CA LEU A 240 19.75 6.33 -11.44
C LEU A 240 18.38 5.77 -11.86
N LEU A 241 17.64 6.49 -12.70
CA LEU A 241 16.34 6.07 -13.21
C LEU A 241 16.42 4.77 -14.03
N ARG A 242 17.46 4.64 -14.89
CA ARG A 242 17.73 3.42 -15.65
C ARG A 242 18.07 2.25 -14.73
N ARG A 243 18.85 2.47 -13.66
CA ARG A 243 19.14 1.43 -12.64
C ARG A 243 17.86 1.04 -11.91
N THR A 244 17.06 2.00 -11.45
CA THR A 244 15.77 1.75 -10.77
C THR A 244 14.81 0.98 -11.67
N ARG A 245 14.71 1.34 -12.96
CA ARG A 245 13.90 0.60 -13.93
C ARG A 245 14.33 -0.87 -14.01
N ARG A 246 15.61 -1.12 -14.20
CA ARG A 246 16.15 -2.49 -14.29
C ARG A 246 15.84 -3.28 -13.02
N THR A 247 16.22 -2.75 -11.86
CA THR A 247 15.97 -3.43 -10.57
C THR A 247 14.49 -3.71 -10.32
N THR A 248 13.61 -2.78 -10.72
CA THR A 248 12.17 -2.96 -10.56
C THR A 248 11.62 -4.04 -11.49
N LEU A 249 12.05 -4.06 -12.75
CA LEU A 249 11.63 -5.10 -13.71
C LEU A 249 12.14 -6.47 -13.30
N ASP A 250 13.42 -6.57 -12.92
CA ASP A 250 14.01 -7.81 -12.43
C ASP A 250 13.25 -8.33 -11.18
N ALA A 251 12.86 -7.43 -10.26
CA ALA A 251 12.04 -7.79 -9.11
C ALA A 251 10.65 -8.29 -9.50
N TYR A 252 10.03 -7.71 -10.54
CA TYR A 252 8.74 -8.18 -11.06
C TYR A 252 8.84 -9.55 -11.71
N GLU A 253 9.93 -9.85 -12.41
CA GLU A 253 10.17 -11.18 -12.98
C GLU A 253 10.33 -12.26 -11.90
N HIS A 254 10.74 -11.86 -10.69
CA HIS A 254 10.98 -12.77 -9.56
C HIS A 254 9.99 -12.59 -8.40
N GLN A 255 8.75 -12.17 -8.71
CA GLN A 255 7.75 -11.78 -7.73
C GLN A 255 7.01 -12.93 -7.03
N ASP A 256 7.18 -14.17 -7.48
CA ASP A 256 6.41 -15.32 -6.96
C ASP A 256 6.92 -15.84 -5.62
N VAL A 257 8.13 -15.41 -5.19
CA VAL A 257 8.69 -15.76 -3.87
C VAL A 257 7.96 -14.99 -2.79
N PRO A 258 7.25 -15.65 -1.85
CA PRO A 258 6.68 -14.97 -0.71
C PRO A 258 7.76 -14.29 0.13
N PHE A 259 7.44 -13.09 0.65
CA PHE A 259 8.40 -12.29 1.42
C PHE A 259 8.91 -13.04 2.66
N GLU A 260 8.04 -13.79 3.33
CA GLU A 260 8.39 -14.60 4.50
C GLU A 260 9.46 -15.66 4.14
N LYS A 261 9.31 -16.30 2.97
CA LYS A 261 10.29 -17.25 2.47
C LYS A 261 11.62 -16.58 2.15
N LEU A 262 11.57 -15.35 1.60
CA LEU A 262 12.75 -14.56 1.36
C LEU A 262 13.49 -14.22 2.66
N VAL A 263 12.77 -13.81 3.71
CA VAL A 263 13.34 -13.53 5.04
C VAL A 263 14.02 -14.79 5.63
N GLU A 264 13.40 -15.97 5.49
CA GLU A 264 13.98 -17.25 5.93
C GLU A 264 15.30 -17.54 5.22
N GLU A 265 15.38 -17.31 3.90
CA GLU A 265 16.54 -17.65 3.08
C GLU A 265 17.70 -16.63 3.20
N VAL A 266 17.38 -15.36 3.34
CA VAL A 266 18.37 -14.29 3.49
C VAL A 266 18.90 -14.18 4.92
N GLN A 267 18.11 -14.61 5.90
CA GLN A 267 18.43 -14.58 7.34
C GLN A 267 19.03 -13.25 7.81
N PRO A 268 18.31 -12.12 7.61
CA PRO A 268 18.81 -10.84 8.02
C PRO A 268 19.03 -10.78 9.55
N GLU A 269 19.93 -9.91 9.98
CA GLU A 269 20.16 -9.67 11.42
C GLU A 269 18.82 -9.31 12.10
N ARG A 270 18.49 -10.03 13.18
CA ARG A 270 17.21 -9.85 13.88
C ARG A 270 17.27 -8.65 14.81
N ASP A 271 16.46 -7.66 14.51
CA ASP A 271 16.18 -6.50 15.38
C ASP A 271 14.68 -6.46 15.67
N LEU A 272 14.28 -6.58 16.94
CA LEU A 272 12.88 -6.54 17.36
C LEU A 272 12.24 -5.15 17.18
N ALA A 273 13.06 -4.11 17.06
CA ALA A 273 12.61 -2.74 16.85
C ALA A 273 12.42 -2.39 15.36
N ARG A 274 12.78 -3.30 14.41
CA ARG A 274 12.75 -3.05 12.97
C ARG A 274 12.04 -4.16 12.21
N ASN A 275 11.61 -3.85 10.99
CA ASN A 275 11.18 -4.87 10.05
C ASN A 275 12.43 -5.59 9.48
N PRO A 276 12.32 -6.87 9.14
CA PRO A 276 13.40 -7.57 8.47
C PRO A 276 13.63 -6.96 7.08
N ILE A 277 14.89 -6.90 6.66
CA ILE A 277 15.38 -6.43 5.34
C ILE A 277 15.21 -4.91 5.14
N PHE A 278 14.04 -4.31 5.37
CA PHE A 278 13.79 -2.89 5.14
C PHE A 278 12.82 -2.30 6.16
N ASP A 279 12.90 -0.98 6.38
CA ASP A 279 12.08 -0.22 7.33
C ASP A 279 11.30 0.91 6.65
N ILE A 280 11.50 1.07 5.34
CA ILE A 280 10.87 2.06 4.49
C ILE A 280 10.07 1.37 3.40
N PHE A 281 8.84 1.86 3.19
CA PHE A 281 7.92 1.27 2.23
C PHE A 281 7.43 2.32 1.21
N VAL A 282 7.23 1.91 -0.04
CA VAL A 282 6.69 2.78 -1.09
C VAL A 282 5.46 2.11 -1.70
N ASN A 283 4.33 2.77 -1.65
CA ASN A 283 3.06 2.24 -2.15
C ASN A 283 2.46 3.18 -3.19
N TYR A 284 2.18 2.65 -4.38
CA TYR A 284 1.59 3.38 -5.50
C TYR A 284 0.19 2.85 -5.80
N PHE A 285 -0.80 3.73 -5.75
CA PHE A 285 -2.20 3.41 -6.08
C PHE A 285 -2.56 3.95 -7.47
N THR A 286 -3.16 3.10 -8.28
CA THR A 286 -3.59 3.42 -9.66
C THR A 286 -5.04 3.91 -9.72
N GLY A 287 -5.77 3.86 -8.62
CA GLY A 287 -7.14 4.32 -8.48
C GLY A 287 -8.19 3.21 -8.46
N LYS A 288 -7.98 2.12 -9.18
CA LYS A 288 -8.91 0.99 -9.19
C LYS A 288 -9.20 0.43 -7.78
N GLU A 289 -8.17 0.50 -6.92
CA GLU A 289 -8.24 0.04 -5.52
C GLU A 289 -8.97 1.02 -4.60
N THR A 290 -9.25 2.23 -5.10
CA THR A 290 -9.85 3.32 -4.30
C THR A 290 -11.25 3.73 -4.77
N GLU A 291 -11.74 3.18 -5.90
CA GLU A 291 -13.10 3.41 -6.35
C GLU A 291 -14.12 3.00 -5.29
N LEU A 292 -15.11 3.86 -5.07
CA LEU A 292 -16.22 3.59 -4.17
C LEU A 292 -17.33 2.81 -4.87
N PRO A 293 -18.16 2.07 -4.15
CA PRO A 293 -19.31 1.40 -4.76
C PRO A 293 -20.28 2.43 -5.34
N ARG A 294 -20.87 2.09 -6.49
CA ARG A 294 -21.91 2.89 -7.13
C ARG A 294 -23.28 2.27 -6.81
N LEU A 295 -24.04 2.93 -5.96
CA LEU A 295 -25.32 2.43 -5.45
C LEU A 295 -26.50 3.22 -6.03
N ASP A 296 -26.67 3.16 -7.36
CA ASP A 296 -27.75 3.82 -8.12
C ASP A 296 -28.02 5.27 -7.66
N ASP A 297 -29.14 5.51 -6.95
CA ASP A 297 -29.57 6.84 -6.51
C ASP A 297 -28.88 7.32 -5.22
N LEU A 298 -27.98 6.52 -4.65
CA LEU A 298 -27.27 6.89 -3.44
C LEU A 298 -25.96 7.60 -3.77
N PHE A 299 -25.73 8.74 -3.16
CA PHE A 299 -24.43 9.37 -3.14
C PHE A 299 -23.55 8.64 -2.11
N VAL A 300 -22.40 8.13 -2.54
CA VAL A 300 -21.46 7.39 -1.69
C VAL A 300 -20.17 8.18 -1.57
N GLU A 301 -19.79 8.49 -0.37
CA GLU A 301 -18.50 9.11 -0.04
C GLU A 301 -17.73 8.30 1.00
N ARG A 302 -16.42 8.49 1.03
CA ARG A 302 -15.59 7.86 2.04
C ARG A 302 -15.42 8.81 3.21
N LEU A 303 -15.74 8.31 4.41
CA LEU A 303 -15.29 8.98 5.62
C LEU A 303 -13.77 8.96 5.66
N THR A 304 -13.16 10.08 6.01
CA THR A 304 -11.70 10.21 6.07
C THR A 304 -11.14 9.33 7.19
N ASP A 305 -10.24 8.42 6.83
CA ASP A 305 -9.49 7.63 7.80
C ASP A 305 -8.33 8.46 8.34
N ASP A 306 -8.36 8.80 9.62
CA ASP A 306 -7.14 9.17 10.33
C ASP A 306 -6.23 7.95 10.42
N VAL A 307 -5.12 7.98 9.68
CA VAL A 307 -4.09 6.94 9.77
C VAL A 307 -3.45 7.01 11.14
N ARG A 308 -3.87 6.11 12.02
CA ARG A 308 -3.35 6.03 13.40
C ARG A 308 -2.28 4.96 13.58
N LEU A 309 -2.01 4.18 12.53
CA LEU A 309 -1.05 3.07 12.57
C LEU A 309 -0.06 3.16 11.41
N ALA A 310 1.23 2.98 11.72
CA ALA A 310 2.32 2.90 10.76
C ALA A 310 3.09 1.59 10.96
N LYS A 311 2.99 0.67 10.00
CA LYS A 311 3.67 -0.64 10.04
C LYS A 311 5.18 -0.53 9.84
N PHE A 312 5.63 0.48 9.11
CA PHE A 312 7.04 0.78 8.81
C PHE A 312 7.43 2.10 9.45
N SER A 313 8.72 2.33 9.64
CA SER A 313 9.21 3.62 10.14
C SER A 313 8.72 4.78 9.29
N LEU A 314 8.73 4.58 7.96
CA LEU A 314 8.25 5.56 6.97
C LEU A 314 7.60 4.83 5.79
N THR A 315 6.45 5.32 5.34
CA THR A 315 5.80 4.83 4.11
C THR A 315 5.46 6.00 3.21
N LEU A 316 5.99 5.99 1.99
CA LEU A 316 5.55 6.89 0.94
C LEU A 316 4.33 6.29 0.23
N TYR A 317 3.21 6.94 0.34
CA TYR A 317 2.01 6.67 -0.45
C TYR A 317 1.93 7.64 -1.62
N ILE A 318 1.69 7.10 -2.81
CA ILE A 318 1.52 7.85 -4.04
C ILE A 318 0.16 7.50 -4.60
N ARG A 319 -0.70 8.48 -4.86
CA ARG A 319 -1.93 8.32 -5.63
C ARG A 319 -1.77 8.98 -6.98
N GLY A 320 -1.99 8.19 -8.04
CA GLY A 320 -1.81 8.60 -9.43
C GLY A 320 -3.06 8.47 -10.31
N ASP A 321 -4.22 8.30 -9.68
CA ASP A 321 -5.52 8.02 -10.29
C ASP A 321 -6.26 9.24 -10.85
N GLY A 322 -5.77 10.43 -10.54
CA GLY A 322 -6.37 11.68 -11.00
C GLY A 322 -5.41 12.55 -11.81
N PRO A 323 -5.83 13.75 -12.21
CA PRO A 323 -4.97 14.71 -12.88
C PRO A 323 -3.79 15.15 -12.01
N ARG A 324 -4.00 15.15 -10.69
CA ARG A 324 -2.98 15.47 -9.68
C ARG A 324 -2.40 14.22 -9.07
N LEU A 325 -1.07 14.17 -9.00
CA LEU A 325 -0.39 13.21 -8.12
C LEU A 325 -0.50 13.71 -6.68
N VAL A 326 -0.81 12.80 -5.77
CA VAL A 326 -0.84 13.10 -4.34
C VAL A 326 0.20 12.24 -3.64
N LEU A 327 1.13 12.90 -2.99
CA LEU A 327 2.16 12.29 -2.17
C LEU A 327 1.74 12.33 -0.71
N ALA A 328 1.99 11.25 0.03
CA ALA A 328 1.78 11.27 1.47
C ALA A 328 2.84 10.42 2.17
N LEU A 329 3.36 10.90 3.29
CA LEU A 329 4.25 10.14 4.17
C LEU A 329 3.48 9.75 5.42
N ALA A 330 3.28 8.43 5.61
CA ALA A 330 2.87 7.87 6.89
C ALA A 330 4.13 7.47 7.67
N TYR A 331 4.14 7.72 8.96
CA TYR A 331 5.33 7.58 9.80
C TYR A 331 4.97 7.16 11.22
N GLN A 332 5.92 6.52 11.90
CA GLN A 332 5.80 6.20 13.32
C GLN A 332 6.06 7.46 14.17
N THR A 333 5.07 7.88 14.96
CA THR A 333 5.15 9.07 15.83
C THR A 333 6.12 8.90 16.99
N ALA A 334 6.51 7.66 17.28
CA ALA A 334 7.59 7.34 18.21
C ALA A 334 8.99 7.69 17.66
N LEU A 335 9.13 7.90 16.32
CA LEU A 335 10.42 8.18 15.68
C LEU A 335 10.53 9.59 15.14
N PHE A 336 9.44 10.12 14.57
CA PHE A 336 9.44 11.38 13.85
C PHE A 336 8.39 12.36 14.38
N SER A 337 8.71 13.63 14.30
CA SER A 337 7.76 14.72 14.52
C SER A 337 6.99 15.04 13.22
N SER A 338 5.84 15.68 13.38
CA SER A 338 5.00 16.16 12.28
C SER A 338 5.75 17.15 11.39
N GLU A 339 6.50 18.05 12.01
CA GLU A 339 7.27 19.12 11.37
C GLU A 339 8.39 18.55 10.50
N ARG A 340 9.11 17.53 10.99
CA ARG A 340 10.14 16.83 10.21
C ARG A 340 9.56 16.18 8.96
N ILE A 341 8.43 15.50 9.09
CA ILE A 341 7.79 14.82 7.96
C ILE A 341 7.25 15.84 6.94
N ALA A 342 6.67 16.94 7.39
CA ALA A 342 6.27 18.02 6.51
C ALA A 342 7.48 18.60 5.74
N CYS A 343 8.60 18.85 6.44
CA CYS A 343 9.84 19.29 5.81
C CYS A 343 10.37 18.26 4.79
N LEU A 344 10.35 16.96 5.11
CA LEU A 344 10.80 15.90 4.22
C LEU A 344 9.95 15.81 2.95
N LEU A 345 8.63 16.01 3.04
CA LEU A 345 7.74 16.08 1.88
C LEU A 345 8.05 17.30 0.99
N GLU A 346 8.30 18.47 1.59
CA GLU A 346 8.69 19.66 0.84
C GLU A 346 10.07 19.51 0.17
N GLN A 347 11.04 18.90 0.86
CA GLN A 347 12.33 18.54 0.26
C GLN A 347 12.15 17.58 -0.92
N TYR A 348 11.25 16.60 -0.78
CA TYR A 348 10.94 15.67 -1.87
C TYR A 348 10.31 16.40 -3.07
N ARG A 349 9.34 17.29 -2.85
CA ARG A 349 8.75 18.12 -3.90
C ARG A 349 9.81 18.96 -4.62
N HIS A 350 10.65 19.65 -3.84
CA HIS A 350 11.70 20.50 -4.41
C HIS A 350 12.73 19.68 -5.21
N LEU A 351 13.11 18.51 -4.73
CA LEU A 351 13.96 17.59 -5.45
C LEU A 351 13.34 17.14 -6.78
N LEU A 352 12.04 16.83 -6.80
CA LEU A 352 11.31 16.48 -8.01
C LEU A 352 11.29 17.64 -9.02
N GLU A 353 11.14 18.89 -8.57
CA GLU A 353 11.20 20.08 -9.40
C GLU A 353 12.59 20.24 -10.07
N GLN A 354 13.65 20.08 -9.30
CA GLN A 354 15.02 20.14 -9.81
C GLN A 354 15.32 19.02 -10.82
N ILE A 355 14.87 17.79 -10.53
CA ILE A 355 14.99 16.64 -11.42
C ILE A 355 14.29 16.91 -12.76
N CYS A 356 13.06 17.45 -12.71
CA CYS A 356 12.34 17.77 -13.94
C CYS A 356 13.00 18.89 -14.75
N ALA A 357 13.65 19.84 -14.10
CA ALA A 357 14.37 20.92 -14.75
C ALA A 357 15.68 20.45 -15.41
N ASP A 358 16.42 19.58 -14.76
CA ASP A 358 17.71 19.05 -15.27
C ASP A 358 17.99 17.63 -14.78
N PRO A 359 17.48 16.59 -15.45
CA PRO A 359 17.69 15.20 -15.04
C PRO A 359 19.13 14.69 -15.32
N LYS A 360 19.95 15.47 -16.04
CA LYS A 360 21.36 15.14 -16.31
C LYS A 360 22.30 15.63 -15.23
N ARG A 361 21.82 16.42 -14.29
CA ARG A 361 22.61 16.87 -13.13
C ARG A 361 23.08 15.68 -12.31
N ALA A 362 24.31 15.74 -11.78
CA ALA A 362 24.81 14.71 -10.88
C ALA A 362 23.96 14.64 -9.61
N ILE A 363 23.67 13.43 -9.12
CA ILE A 363 22.75 13.23 -7.99
C ILE A 363 23.22 13.89 -6.70
N ARG A 364 24.52 14.13 -6.56
CA ARG A 364 25.12 14.84 -5.43
C ARG A 364 24.89 16.36 -5.47
N ASP A 365 24.60 16.92 -6.65
CA ASP A 365 24.52 18.37 -6.89
C ASP A 365 23.09 18.92 -6.78
N TYR A 366 22.08 18.07 -6.59
CA TYR A 366 20.73 18.52 -6.23
C TYR A 366 20.74 19.10 -4.82
N SER A 367 20.03 20.18 -4.59
CA SER A 367 19.97 20.87 -3.29
C SER A 367 18.79 20.40 -2.41
#